data_a01b03e46859b31e0b173810a28c5ed7
#
_entry.id   a01b03e46859b31e0b173810a28c5ed7
#
_cell.length_a   1.000
_cell.length_b   1.000
_cell.length_c   1.000
_cell.angle_alpha   90.00
_cell.angle_beta   90.00
_cell.angle_gamma   90.00
#
_symmetry.space_group_name_H-M   'P 1'
#
loop_
_entity.id
_entity.type
_entity.pdbx_description
1 polymer ?
#
loop_
_entity_poly.entity_id
_entity_poly.type
_entity_poly.pdbx_seq_one_letter_code
_entity_poly.pdbx_strand_id
1 'polypeptide(L)' 'MADTKKIKIKLVKSLIGSSESQRKTVGGLGLTKKDQVVEHYNSPTIMGMINKVPHLLEVTE' A
#
# COMPACT_ATOMS: atom_id res chain seq x y z
N MET A 1 -16.34 2.95 -15.35
CA MET A 1 -15.78 3.67 -14.36
C MET A 1 -16.41 3.67 -13.04
N ALA A 2 -17.64 3.45 -12.97
CA ALA A 2 -18.35 3.51 -11.73
C ALA A 2 -17.97 2.40 -10.76
N ASP A 3 -17.28 1.40 -11.23
CA ASP A 3 -16.99 0.24 -10.41
C ASP A 3 -15.72 0.34 -9.59
N THR A 4 -15.17 1.53 -9.52
CA THR A 4 -13.96 1.72 -8.74
C THR A 4 -14.30 1.65 -7.26
N LYS A 5 -13.83 0.62 -6.60
CA LYS A 5 -14.06 0.43 -5.18
C LYS A 5 -12.89 0.96 -4.39
N LYS A 6 -13.19 1.51 -3.23
CA LYS A 6 -12.13 1.95 -2.33
C LYS A 6 -11.63 0.77 -1.52
N ILE A 7 -10.32 0.72 -1.36
CA ILE A 7 -9.69 -0.27 -0.51
C ILE A 7 -8.90 0.45 0.56
N LYS A 8 -8.74 -0.19 1.68
CA LYS A 8 -7.93 0.33 2.77
C LYS A 8 -6.63 -0.45 2.82
N ILE A 9 -5.54 0.26 2.89
CA ILE A 9 -4.21 -0.32 2.90
C ILE A 9 -3.56 0.06 4.22
N LYS A 10 -3.14 -0.94 4.98
CA LYS A 10 -2.49 -0.73 6.26
C LYS A 10 -1.07 -1.22 6.17
N LEU A 11 -0.15 -0.41 6.67
CA LEU A 11 1.25 -0.80 6.76
C LEU A 11 1.43 -1.61 8.05
N VAL A 12 1.54 -2.93 7.89
CA VAL A 12 1.59 -3.82 9.06
C VAL A 12 3.01 -4.08 9.55
N LYS A 13 4.01 -3.76 8.73
CA LYS A 13 5.40 -3.95 9.11
C LYS A 13 6.17 -2.65 8.99
N SER A 14 7.20 -2.51 9.81
CA SER A 14 8.07 -1.36 9.77
C SER A 14 8.84 -1.31 8.45
N LEU A 15 9.12 -0.11 7.97
CA LEU A 15 9.96 0.09 6.80
C LEU A 15 11.44 -0.06 7.10
N ILE A 16 11.80 -0.16 8.37
CA ILE A 16 13.18 -0.41 8.78
C ILE A 16 13.54 -1.81 8.29
N GLY A 17 14.61 -1.90 7.53
CA GLY A 17 15.03 -3.17 6.97
C GLY A 17 14.44 -3.47 5.61
N SER A 18 13.52 -2.63 5.11
CA SER A 18 13.01 -2.77 3.76
C SER A 18 13.99 -2.17 2.77
N SER A 19 13.98 -2.67 1.53
CA SER A 19 14.81 -2.09 0.49
C SER A 19 14.31 -0.70 0.11
N GLU A 20 15.15 0.07 -0.55
CA GLU A 20 14.75 1.39 -1.01
C GLU A 20 13.57 1.33 -1.96
N SER A 21 13.56 0.34 -2.86
CA SER A 21 12.45 0.16 -3.79
C SER A 21 11.14 -0.05 -3.06
N GLN A 22 11.17 -0.86 -2.02
CA GLN A 22 9.98 -1.15 -1.23
C GLN A 22 9.51 0.09 -0.51
N ARG A 23 10.44 0.84 0.07
CA ARG A 23 10.09 2.08 0.76
C ARG A 23 9.49 3.11 -0.18
N LYS A 24 10.05 3.22 -1.38
CA LYS A 24 9.51 4.15 -2.38
C LYS A 24 8.10 3.75 -2.79
N THR A 25 7.86 2.45 -2.98
CA THR A 25 6.53 1.97 -3.35
C THR A 25 5.52 2.28 -2.26
N VAL A 26 5.87 1.99 -1.02
CA VAL A 26 4.97 2.27 0.11
C VAL A 26 4.77 3.77 0.27
N GLY A 27 5.82 4.56 0.10
CA GLY A 27 5.70 6.01 0.15
C GLY A 27 4.78 6.56 -0.94
N GLY A 28 4.81 5.94 -2.12
CA GLY A 28 3.92 6.31 -3.20
C GLY A 28 2.46 6.05 -2.88
N LEU A 29 2.20 5.10 -2.00
CA LEU A 29 0.85 4.82 -1.53
C LEU A 29 0.41 5.78 -0.43
N GLY A 30 1.33 6.54 0.13
CA GLY A 30 1.03 7.48 1.19
C GLY A 30 1.30 6.95 2.59
N LEU A 31 1.89 5.78 2.69
CA LEU A 31 2.19 5.17 3.98
C LEU A 31 3.61 5.52 4.39
N THR A 32 3.76 6.13 5.54
CA THR A 32 5.07 6.54 6.04
C THR A 32 5.38 5.95 7.41
N LYS A 33 4.39 5.44 8.10
CA LYS A 33 4.57 4.92 9.44
C LYS A 33 3.89 3.57 9.57
N LYS A 34 4.42 2.75 10.48
CA LYS A 34 3.80 1.48 10.82
C LYS A 34 2.40 1.72 11.36
N ASP A 35 1.50 0.83 11.02
CA ASP A 35 0.09 0.88 11.44
C ASP A 35 -0.69 2.06 10.88
N GLN A 36 -0.13 2.75 9.90
CA GLN A 36 -0.86 3.79 9.19
C GLN A 36 -1.81 3.16 8.20
N VAL A 37 -3.00 3.72 8.07
CA VAL A 37 -4.01 3.23 7.13
C VAL A 37 -4.32 4.35 6.15
N VAL A 38 -4.36 4.01 4.87
CA VAL A 38 -4.76 4.95 3.83
C VAL A 38 -5.82 4.29 2.96
N GLU A 39 -6.64 5.11 2.33
CA GLU A 39 -7.63 4.64 1.38
C GLU A 39 -7.20 4.99 -0.03
N HIS A 40 -7.35 4.03 -0.92
CA HIS A 40 -7.09 4.23 -2.34
C HIS A 40 -8.19 3.55 -3.14
N TYR A 41 -8.33 3.98 -4.38
CA TYR A 41 -9.21 3.28 -5.30
C TYR A 41 -8.53 2.02 -5.80
N ASN A 42 -9.33 1.01 -6.06
CA ASN A 42 -8.84 -0.26 -6.60
C ASN A 42 -8.52 -0.07 -8.09
N SER A 43 -7.37 0.45 -8.39
CA SER A 43 -6.93 0.68 -9.77
C SER A 43 -5.74 -0.23 -10.08
N PRO A 44 -5.46 -0.47 -11.37
CA PRO A 44 -4.31 -1.29 -11.75
C PRO A 44 -2.99 -0.74 -11.22
N THR A 45 -2.84 0.58 -11.19
CA THR A 45 -1.62 1.20 -10.67
C THR A 45 -1.43 0.87 -9.19
N ILE A 46 -2.49 1.03 -8.41
CA ILE A 46 -2.44 0.77 -6.97
C ILE A 46 -2.22 -0.72 -6.71
N MET A 47 -2.91 -1.57 -7.45
CA MET A 47 -2.73 -3.01 -7.28
C MET A 47 -1.31 -3.44 -7.63
N GLY A 48 -0.72 -2.83 -8.66
CA GLY A 48 0.67 -3.11 -9.02
C GLY A 48 1.63 -2.73 -7.91
N MET A 49 1.39 -1.60 -7.25
CA MET A 49 2.23 -1.17 -6.14
C MET A 49 2.07 -2.09 -4.94
N ILE A 50 0.85 -2.51 -4.66
CA ILE A 50 0.59 -3.44 -3.56
C ILE A 50 1.29 -4.78 -3.81
N ASN A 51 1.25 -5.25 -5.04
CA ASN A 51 1.85 -6.53 -5.39
C ASN A 51 3.37 -6.54 -5.25
N LYS A 52 4.00 -5.38 -5.23
CA LYS A 52 5.44 -5.29 -5.02
C LYS A 52 5.81 -5.51 -3.56
N VAL A 53 4.93 -5.15 -2.65
CA VAL A 53 5.21 -5.24 -1.22
C VAL A 53 4.04 -5.86 -0.45
N PRO A 54 3.54 -7.02 -0.90
CA PRO A 54 2.37 -7.60 -0.25
C PRO A 54 2.63 -8.02 1.19
N HIS A 55 3.89 -8.34 1.51
CA HIS A 55 4.25 -8.77 2.85
C HIS A 55 4.33 -7.62 3.85
N LEU A 56 4.35 -6.39 3.37
CA LEU A 56 4.40 -5.21 4.24
C LEU A 56 3.03 -4.61 4.47
N LEU A 57 2.06 -4.96 3.65
CA LEU A 57 0.77 -4.30 3.62
C LEU A 57 -0.36 -5.27 3.88
N GLU A 58 -1.42 -4.74 4.45
CA GLU A 58 -2.67 -5.48 4.58
C GLU A 58 -3.74 -4.69 3.87
N VAL A 59 -4.47 -5.34 2.97
CA VAL A 59 -5.50 -4.70 2.18
C VAL A 59 -6.85 -5.20 2.63
N THR A 60 -7.75 -4.26 2.91
CA THR A 60 -9.13 -4.59 3.25
C THR A 60 -10.06 -3.73 2.41
N GLU A 61 -11.22 -4.26 2.15
CA GLU A 61 -12.24 -3.52 1.40
C GLU A 61 -13.19 -2.78 2.31
#